data_893a2d5d187a47188cc18603bd98a59b
#
_entry.id   893a2d5d187a47188cc18603bd98a59b
#
_cell.length_a   1.000
_cell.length_b   1.000
_cell.length_c   1.000
_cell.angle_alpha   90.00
_cell.angle_beta   90.00
_cell.angle_gamma   90.00
#
_symmetry.space_group_name_H-M   'P 1'
#
loop_
_entity.id
_entity.type
_entity.pdbx_description
1 polymer ?
#
loop_
_entity_poly.entity_id
_entity_poly.type
_entity_poly.pdbx_seq_one_letter_code
_entity_poly.pdbx_strand_id
1 'polypeptide(L)'
;MKREASVRTVFAAAALLLFPRVLLGAPDLELRMSVDIPVPGPGQPVQFTVTLNNIGTNPATDVIVNDKLPAELAIPAGMAAFTSTGTYSADTGTWIVGDMAAGATAVLVLPAIVAAATQPPCSANVAETSNSLDTQKSNNRAVAAVRKSANDRCVDLAVSGRGNLVPPCEKSRHLDLSVSVANAGPDAASNVFVDLGQTPVIAPGLRFTNTGCTGTRCTIASIPAGSTVTLLALSSDFANSTSQTLVLNFAASSSDTDYATANNQATSSGVVPVFDTCDIDIDLPKGAGVACFIATAAYGSPLEPHVQALREFRDRYLQQNALGRAFIALYYRHSPPIADLVAAHGSLRFLARAILTPVVLIVVHPVESLSAVILMLAAMAGIRAQRRRVGLPR
;
A
#
# COMPACT_ATOMS: atom_id res chain seq x y z
N MET A 1 -37.03 3.57 48.85
CA MET A 1 -36.91 2.53 47.80
C MET A 1 -36.76 3.01 46.35
N LYS A 2 -36.75 4.33 46.02
CA LYS A 2 -36.61 4.86 44.65
C LYS A 2 -35.17 5.29 44.24
N ARG A 3 -34.20 5.22 45.12
CA ARG A 3 -32.79 5.60 44.84
C ARG A 3 -31.81 4.47 44.50
N GLU A 4 -32.17 3.23 44.78
CA GLU A 4 -31.29 2.08 44.47
C GLU A 4 -31.43 1.57 43.05
N ALA A 5 -32.56 1.79 42.37
CA ALA A 5 -32.77 1.36 41.00
C ALA A 5 -31.93 2.19 39.97
N SER A 6 -31.63 3.46 40.29
CA SER A 6 -30.86 4.34 39.39
C SER A 6 -29.36 3.99 39.34
N VAL A 7 -28.83 3.49 40.46
CA VAL A 7 -27.38 3.14 40.55
C VAL A 7 -27.08 1.79 39.85
N ARG A 8 -28.04 0.84 39.93
CA ARG A 8 -27.89 -0.45 39.26
C ARG A 8 -27.96 -0.33 37.73
N THR A 9 -28.76 0.58 37.21
CA THR A 9 -28.90 0.79 35.76
C THR A 9 -27.65 1.45 35.13
N VAL A 10 -26.99 2.34 35.88
CA VAL A 10 -25.75 2.97 35.41
C VAL A 10 -24.56 1.99 35.44
N PHE A 11 -24.51 1.08 36.44
CA PHE A 11 -23.47 0.05 36.48
C PHE A 11 -23.68 -1.04 35.40
N ALA A 12 -24.92 -1.39 35.06
CA ALA A 12 -25.19 -2.32 33.96
C ALA A 12 -24.82 -1.76 32.58
N ALA A 13 -25.01 -0.45 32.36
CA ALA A 13 -24.58 0.21 31.12
C ALA A 13 -23.07 0.35 31.02
N ALA A 14 -22.36 0.57 32.15
CA ALA A 14 -20.90 0.64 32.17
C ALA A 14 -20.23 -0.75 32.03
N ALA A 15 -20.86 -1.81 32.53
CA ALA A 15 -20.36 -3.17 32.38
C ALA A 15 -20.51 -3.71 30.94
N LEU A 16 -21.48 -3.19 30.16
CA LEU A 16 -21.63 -3.56 28.74
C LEU A 16 -20.56 -2.92 27.82
N LEU A 17 -19.87 -1.88 28.30
CA LEU A 17 -18.77 -1.22 27.56
C LEU A 17 -17.38 -1.79 27.91
N LEU A 18 -17.29 -2.71 28.87
CA LEU A 18 -16.05 -3.37 29.30
C LEU A 18 -15.86 -4.79 28.76
N PHE A 19 -16.74 -5.22 27.83
CA PHE A 19 -16.37 -6.40 27.04
C PHE A 19 -15.12 -6.02 26.23
N PRO A 20 -13.99 -6.76 26.37
CA PRO A 20 -12.92 -6.63 25.43
C PRO A 20 -13.58 -6.76 24.04
N ARG A 21 -13.36 -5.80 23.15
CA ARG A 21 -13.56 -6.05 21.73
C ARG A 21 -12.79 -7.34 21.48
N VAL A 22 -13.48 -8.45 21.42
CA VAL A 22 -12.96 -9.61 20.73
C VAL A 22 -12.58 -9.05 19.39
N LEU A 23 -11.30 -8.94 19.09
CA LEU A 23 -10.86 -8.79 17.72
C LEU A 23 -11.53 -9.96 17.02
N LEU A 24 -12.65 -9.68 16.36
CA LEU A 24 -13.27 -10.65 15.46
C LEU A 24 -12.17 -10.91 14.45
N GLY A 25 -11.51 -12.06 14.59
CA GLY A 25 -10.54 -12.50 13.62
C GLY A 25 -11.19 -12.41 12.25
N ALA A 26 -10.40 -12.22 11.23
CA ALA A 26 -10.85 -12.28 9.84
C ALA A 26 -10.44 -13.62 9.24
N PRO A 27 -11.09 -14.08 8.16
CA PRO A 27 -10.51 -15.09 7.30
C PRO A 27 -9.23 -14.53 6.67
N ASP A 28 -8.29 -15.40 6.36
CA ASP A 28 -7.03 -15.09 5.68
C ASP A 28 -6.74 -16.26 4.73
N LEU A 29 -6.99 -16.03 3.44
CA LEU A 29 -6.89 -17.05 2.39
C LEU A 29 -5.49 -17.01 1.78
N GLU A 30 -4.70 -18.01 2.04
CA GLU A 30 -3.36 -18.16 1.46
C GLU A 30 -3.39 -19.14 0.28
N LEU A 31 -2.94 -18.69 -0.88
CA LEU A 31 -2.70 -19.52 -2.04
C LEU A 31 -1.22 -19.90 -2.15
N ARG A 32 -0.97 -21.15 -2.48
CA ARG A 32 0.33 -21.67 -2.89
C ARG A 32 0.18 -22.49 -4.15
N MET A 33 1.16 -22.45 -5.05
CA MET A 33 1.17 -23.23 -6.26
C MET A 33 2.54 -23.85 -6.51
N SER A 34 2.55 -25.06 -7.06
CA SER A 34 3.75 -25.73 -7.55
C SER A 34 3.46 -26.46 -8.85
N VAL A 35 4.50 -26.71 -9.63
CA VAL A 35 4.46 -27.61 -10.79
C VAL A 35 5.48 -28.73 -10.58
N ASP A 36 5.10 -29.96 -10.90
CA ASP A 36 5.94 -31.14 -10.68
C ASP A 36 7.16 -31.19 -11.60
N ILE A 37 6.99 -30.79 -12.86
CA ILE A 37 8.07 -30.74 -13.86
C ILE A 37 8.16 -29.35 -14.45
N PRO A 38 9.03 -28.49 -13.91
CA PRO A 38 9.15 -27.09 -14.37
C PRO A 38 9.80 -26.96 -15.77
N VAL A 39 10.49 -27.98 -16.27
CA VAL A 39 11.08 -28.02 -17.62
C VAL A 39 10.68 -29.33 -18.30
N PRO A 40 9.44 -29.41 -18.81
CA PRO A 40 8.96 -30.64 -19.45
C PRO A 40 9.60 -30.83 -20.82
N GLY A 41 9.77 -32.14 -21.20
CA GLY A 41 10.06 -32.50 -22.56
C GLY A 41 8.88 -32.27 -23.51
N PRO A 42 9.11 -32.31 -24.85
CA PRO A 42 8.05 -32.12 -25.81
C PRO A 42 6.91 -33.15 -25.60
N GLY A 43 5.67 -32.66 -25.46
CA GLY A 43 4.50 -33.50 -25.23
C GLY A 43 4.40 -34.15 -23.86
N GLN A 44 5.31 -33.84 -22.95
CA GLN A 44 5.26 -34.35 -21.58
C GLN A 44 4.20 -33.61 -20.75
N PRO A 45 3.23 -34.34 -20.14
CA PRO A 45 2.29 -33.73 -19.24
C PRO A 45 2.96 -33.32 -17.93
N VAL A 46 2.45 -32.25 -17.34
CA VAL A 46 2.84 -31.72 -16.05
C VAL A 46 1.62 -31.59 -15.15
N GLN A 47 1.81 -31.42 -13.85
CA GLN A 47 0.73 -31.16 -12.90
C GLN A 47 1.01 -29.87 -12.12
N PHE A 48 0.09 -28.92 -12.21
CA PHE A 48 0.03 -27.82 -11.30
C PHE A 48 -0.80 -28.22 -10.07
N THR A 49 -0.24 -28.01 -8.88
CA THR A 49 -0.95 -28.21 -7.62
C THR A 49 -1.16 -26.86 -6.96
N VAL A 50 -2.42 -26.46 -6.82
CA VAL A 50 -2.84 -25.26 -6.12
C VAL A 50 -3.37 -25.64 -4.76
N THR A 51 -2.80 -25.08 -3.70
CA THR A 51 -3.24 -25.29 -2.32
C THR A 51 -3.79 -23.99 -1.81
N LEU A 52 -5.04 -24.00 -1.36
CA LEU A 52 -5.71 -22.90 -0.72
C LEU A 52 -5.90 -23.21 0.76
N ASN A 53 -5.41 -22.35 1.63
CA ASN A 53 -5.53 -22.46 3.08
C ASN A 53 -6.33 -21.27 3.62
N ASN A 54 -7.24 -21.50 4.53
CA ASN A 54 -7.76 -20.44 5.38
C ASN A 54 -6.93 -20.40 6.67
N ILE A 55 -5.86 -19.60 6.70
CA ILE A 55 -4.96 -19.45 7.85
C ILE A 55 -5.50 -18.44 8.88
N GLY A 56 -6.64 -17.80 8.58
CA GLY A 56 -7.33 -16.90 9.49
C GLY A 56 -8.03 -17.63 10.63
N THR A 57 -8.57 -16.85 11.54
CA THR A 57 -9.28 -17.37 12.74
C THR A 57 -10.78 -17.53 12.53
N ASN A 58 -11.33 -17.02 11.43
CA ASN A 58 -12.74 -17.11 11.07
C ASN A 58 -12.96 -17.89 9.77
N PRO A 59 -14.13 -18.52 9.60
CA PRO A 59 -14.49 -19.13 8.33
C PRO A 59 -14.58 -18.07 7.23
N ALA A 60 -14.21 -18.47 6.02
CA ALA A 60 -14.44 -17.74 4.77
C ALA A 60 -15.66 -18.37 4.06
N THR A 61 -16.58 -17.56 3.55
CA THR A 61 -17.75 -18.02 2.80
C THR A 61 -17.62 -17.69 1.33
N ASP A 62 -18.28 -18.49 0.48
CA ASP A 62 -18.36 -18.28 -0.97
C ASP A 62 -16.97 -18.12 -1.63
N VAL A 63 -16.02 -18.95 -1.24
CA VAL A 63 -14.64 -18.84 -1.71
C VAL A 63 -14.55 -19.32 -3.16
N ILE A 64 -13.97 -18.48 -3.99
CA ILE A 64 -13.73 -18.75 -5.41
C ILE A 64 -12.25 -18.48 -5.70
N VAL A 65 -11.62 -19.39 -6.47
CA VAL A 65 -10.29 -19.20 -7.02
C VAL A 65 -10.40 -19.12 -8.54
N ASN A 66 -9.78 -18.11 -9.13
CA ASN A 66 -9.62 -17.99 -10.57
C ASN A 66 -8.23 -18.53 -10.95
N ASP A 67 -8.20 -19.58 -11.72
CA ASP A 67 -7.00 -20.27 -12.20
C ASP A 67 -7.27 -20.80 -13.61
N LYS A 68 -7.09 -19.92 -14.59
CA LYS A 68 -7.23 -20.28 -15.99
C LYS A 68 -5.85 -20.54 -16.58
N LEU A 69 -5.63 -21.75 -17.06
CA LEU A 69 -4.41 -22.07 -17.78
C LEU A 69 -4.15 -21.06 -18.91
N PRO A 70 -2.91 -20.56 -19.07
CA PRO A 70 -2.57 -19.68 -20.18
C PRO A 70 -2.74 -20.41 -21.52
N ALA A 71 -2.85 -19.65 -22.60
CA ALA A 71 -3.19 -20.20 -23.94
C ALA A 71 -2.17 -21.23 -24.47
N GLU A 72 -0.95 -21.21 -23.96
CA GLU A 72 0.13 -22.12 -24.29
C GLU A 72 0.00 -23.48 -23.61
N LEU A 73 -0.87 -23.59 -22.61
CA LEU A 73 -1.12 -24.83 -21.86
C LEU A 73 -2.55 -25.29 -22.07
N ALA A 74 -2.74 -26.59 -22.15
CA ALA A 74 -4.06 -27.20 -22.27
C ALA A 74 -4.15 -28.46 -21.38
N ILE A 75 -5.34 -28.75 -20.90
CA ILE A 75 -5.59 -30.06 -20.25
C ILE A 75 -5.49 -31.14 -21.29
N PRO A 76 -4.65 -32.18 -21.08
CA PRO A 76 -4.50 -33.28 -22.04
C PRO A 76 -5.83 -34.01 -22.25
N ALA A 77 -6.06 -34.49 -23.49
CA ALA A 77 -7.25 -35.28 -23.81
C ALA A 77 -7.38 -36.51 -22.90
N GLY A 78 -8.56 -36.70 -22.33
CA GLY A 78 -8.84 -37.79 -21.39
C GLY A 78 -8.39 -37.57 -19.94
N MET A 79 -7.77 -36.44 -19.65
CA MET A 79 -7.49 -35.99 -18.27
C MET A 79 -8.49 -34.94 -17.82
N ALA A 80 -8.68 -34.84 -16.53
CA ALA A 80 -9.52 -33.81 -15.93
C ALA A 80 -8.81 -33.22 -14.70
N ALA A 81 -9.19 -32.00 -14.34
CA ALA A 81 -8.80 -31.38 -13.08
C ALA A 81 -9.39 -32.19 -11.90
N PHE A 82 -8.64 -32.26 -10.82
CA PHE A 82 -9.10 -32.84 -9.56
C PHE A 82 -9.22 -31.73 -8.50
N THR A 83 -10.31 -31.72 -7.76
CA THR A 83 -10.53 -30.86 -6.61
C THR A 83 -10.80 -31.69 -5.36
N SER A 84 -10.15 -31.36 -4.24
CA SER A 84 -10.47 -31.97 -2.94
C SER A 84 -11.79 -31.48 -2.39
N THR A 85 -12.21 -30.28 -2.77
CA THR A 85 -13.46 -29.62 -2.34
C THR A 85 -13.96 -28.73 -3.47
N GLY A 86 -15.27 -28.69 -3.66
CA GLY A 86 -15.91 -27.85 -4.68
C GLY A 86 -15.77 -28.39 -6.10
N THR A 87 -15.89 -27.50 -7.08
CA THR A 87 -15.88 -27.83 -8.50
C THR A 87 -15.02 -26.85 -9.29
N TYR A 88 -14.28 -27.36 -10.29
CA TYR A 88 -13.48 -26.55 -11.21
C TYR A 88 -14.05 -26.62 -12.61
N SER A 89 -14.16 -25.46 -13.26
CA SER A 89 -14.52 -25.35 -14.68
C SER A 89 -13.28 -24.95 -15.49
N ALA A 90 -12.82 -25.83 -16.37
CA ALA A 90 -11.65 -25.55 -17.23
C ALA A 90 -11.93 -24.43 -18.26
N ASP A 91 -13.19 -24.29 -18.71
CA ASP A 91 -13.57 -23.28 -19.70
C ASP A 91 -13.44 -21.86 -19.17
N THR A 92 -13.83 -21.67 -17.92
CA THR A 92 -13.76 -20.35 -17.25
C THR A 92 -12.49 -20.20 -16.43
N GLY A 93 -11.83 -21.28 -16.04
CA GLY A 93 -10.72 -21.27 -15.08
C GLY A 93 -11.19 -20.97 -13.65
N THR A 94 -12.44 -21.31 -13.32
CA THR A 94 -13.03 -20.98 -12.03
C THR A 94 -13.15 -22.21 -11.15
N TRP A 95 -12.54 -22.18 -9.99
CA TRP A 95 -12.71 -23.16 -8.93
C TRP A 95 -13.64 -22.61 -7.84
N ILE A 96 -14.85 -23.12 -7.78
CA ILE A 96 -15.83 -22.81 -6.73
C ILE A 96 -15.52 -23.72 -5.55
N VAL A 97 -14.86 -23.20 -4.53
CA VAL A 97 -14.48 -23.97 -3.32
C VAL A 97 -15.65 -24.05 -2.34
N GLY A 98 -16.44 -22.99 -2.23
CA GLY A 98 -17.50 -22.85 -1.22
C GLY A 98 -16.97 -22.31 0.10
N ASP A 99 -17.59 -22.74 1.21
CA ASP A 99 -17.21 -22.28 2.54
C ASP A 99 -15.98 -23.01 3.07
N MET A 100 -15.06 -22.27 3.65
CA MET A 100 -13.82 -22.78 4.27
C MET A 100 -13.78 -22.45 5.75
N ALA A 101 -13.82 -23.44 6.62
CA ALA A 101 -13.60 -23.22 8.05
C ALA A 101 -12.20 -22.64 8.32
N ALA A 102 -12.03 -22.02 9.48
CA ALA A 102 -10.70 -21.61 9.96
C ALA A 102 -9.76 -22.84 10.04
N GLY A 103 -8.55 -22.72 9.50
CA GLY A 103 -7.57 -23.80 9.41
C GLY A 103 -7.85 -24.84 8.31
N ALA A 104 -8.89 -24.70 7.51
CA ALA A 104 -9.21 -25.64 6.42
C ALA A 104 -8.25 -25.46 5.23
N THR A 105 -8.00 -26.56 4.54
CA THR A 105 -7.19 -26.63 3.32
C THR A 105 -8.01 -27.25 2.19
N ALA A 106 -7.92 -26.67 1.01
CA ALA A 106 -8.47 -27.20 -0.23
C ALA A 106 -7.37 -27.30 -1.30
N VAL A 107 -7.46 -28.30 -2.18
CA VAL A 107 -6.44 -28.57 -3.21
C VAL A 107 -7.12 -28.70 -4.57
N LEU A 108 -6.53 -28.05 -5.58
CA LEU A 108 -6.83 -28.24 -6.99
C LEU A 108 -5.58 -28.77 -7.69
N VAL A 109 -5.73 -29.83 -8.44
CA VAL A 109 -4.67 -30.41 -9.30
C VAL A 109 -5.10 -30.25 -10.75
N LEU A 110 -4.29 -29.50 -11.52
CA LEU A 110 -4.50 -29.27 -12.96
C LEU A 110 -3.44 -30.00 -13.77
N PRO A 111 -3.79 -31.08 -14.48
CA PRO A 111 -2.91 -31.65 -15.48
C PRO A 111 -2.81 -30.70 -16.68
N ALA A 112 -1.61 -30.49 -17.19
CA ALA A 112 -1.38 -29.62 -18.33
C ALA A 112 -0.35 -30.22 -19.29
N ILE A 113 -0.43 -29.82 -20.54
CA ILE A 113 0.55 -30.10 -21.59
C ILE A 113 0.82 -28.80 -22.34
N VAL A 114 2.03 -28.62 -22.86
CA VAL A 114 2.33 -27.52 -23.75
C VAL A 114 1.55 -27.73 -25.06
N ALA A 115 0.55 -26.84 -25.28
CA ALA A 115 -0.34 -26.93 -26.44
C ALA A 115 0.24 -26.23 -27.69
N ALA A 116 1.17 -25.30 -27.50
CA ALA A 116 1.76 -24.54 -28.58
C ALA A 116 2.75 -25.39 -29.39
N ALA A 117 2.73 -25.26 -30.71
CA ALA A 117 3.71 -25.87 -31.57
C ALA A 117 5.15 -25.47 -31.27
N THR A 118 5.33 -24.28 -30.76
CA THR A 118 6.58 -23.76 -30.24
C THR A 118 6.38 -23.31 -28.80
N GLN A 119 6.99 -24.01 -27.86
CA GLN A 119 6.95 -23.64 -26.45
C GLN A 119 7.64 -22.28 -26.27
N PRO A 120 6.97 -21.27 -25.67
CA PRO A 120 7.64 -20.03 -25.30
C PRO A 120 8.65 -20.30 -24.19
N PRO A 121 9.61 -19.40 -23.96
CA PRO A 121 10.57 -19.54 -22.87
C PRO A 121 9.90 -19.70 -21.51
N CYS A 122 8.71 -19.09 -21.32
CA CYS A 122 7.92 -19.16 -20.10
C CYS A 122 6.43 -19.31 -20.39
N SER A 123 5.76 -20.21 -19.66
CA SER A 123 4.30 -20.32 -19.58
C SER A 123 3.92 -20.39 -18.11
N ALA A 124 3.40 -19.30 -17.58
CA ALA A 124 3.04 -19.16 -16.17
C ALA A 124 1.55 -19.43 -15.95
N ASN A 125 1.23 -20.33 -15.01
CA ASN A 125 -0.10 -20.48 -14.48
C ASN A 125 -0.26 -19.61 -13.23
N VAL A 126 -1.38 -18.92 -13.12
CA VAL A 126 -1.67 -17.94 -12.04
C VAL A 126 -3.01 -18.28 -11.41
N ALA A 127 -3.01 -18.51 -10.11
CA ALA A 127 -4.21 -18.65 -9.30
C ALA A 127 -4.40 -17.42 -8.41
N GLU A 128 -5.62 -16.90 -8.38
CA GLU A 128 -5.98 -15.75 -7.55
C GLU A 128 -7.31 -16.00 -6.84
N THR A 129 -7.40 -15.59 -5.59
CA THR A 129 -8.65 -15.59 -4.84
C THR A 129 -8.96 -14.20 -4.31
N SER A 130 -10.23 -13.90 -4.14
CA SER A 130 -10.68 -12.66 -3.52
C SER A 130 -11.83 -12.95 -2.57
N ASN A 131 -11.72 -12.47 -1.35
CA ASN A 131 -12.79 -12.47 -0.36
C ASN A 131 -12.84 -11.09 0.27
N SER A 132 -14.04 -10.53 0.42
CA SER A 132 -14.21 -9.16 0.94
C SER A 132 -13.82 -9.03 2.41
N LEU A 133 -13.86 -10.14 3.16
CA LEU A 133 -13.51 -10.19 4.59
C LEU A 133 -12.03 -10.49 4.82
N ASP A 134 -11.32 -10.94 3.80
CA ASP A 134 -9.88 -11.15 3.85
C ASP A 134 -9.14 -9.82 3.74
N THR A 135 -8.36 -9.47 4.75
CA THR A 135 -7.61 -8.23 4.82
C THR A 135 -6.15 -8.38 4.36
N GLN A 136 -5.63 -9.62 4.27
CA GLN A 136 -4.24 -9.91 3.92
C GLN A 136 -4.11 -10.38 2.45
N LYS A 137 -4.40 -9.48 1.53
CA LYS A 137 -4.47 -9.80 0.09
C LYS A 137 -3.14 -10.11 -0.59
N SER A 138 -2.01 -9.94 0.09
CA SER A 138 -0.68 -10.20 -0.48
C SER A 138 -0.37 -11.70 -0.69
N ASN A 139 -1.09 -12.59 0.00
CA ASN A 139 -0.97 -14.05 -0.09
C ASN A 139 -2.12 -14.71 -0.90
N ASN A 140 -3.02 -13.89 -1.48
CA ASN A 140 -4.17 -14.35 -2.26
C ASN A 140 -3.84 -14.67 -3.73
N ARG A 141 -2.58 -14.65 -4.10
CA ARG A 141 -2.08 -14.96 -5.43
C ARG A 141 -0.93 -15.95 -5.35
N ALA A 142 -0.96 -16.96 -6.22
CA ALA A 142 0.13 -17.90 -6.38
C ALA A 142 0.44 -18.09 -7.87
N VAL A 143 1.70 -18.37 -8.18
CA VAL A 143 2.14 -18.60 -9.56
C VAL A 143 3.17 -19.74 -9.62
N ALA A 144 3.06 -20.57 -10.63
CA ALA A 144 4.08 -21.53 -11.02
C ALA A 144 4.21 -21.54 -12.55
N ALA A 145 5.38 -21.88 -13.05
CA ALA A 145 5.65 -21.80 -14.48
C ALA A 145 6.34 -23.05 -15.03
N VAL A 146 6.00 -23.40 -16.25
CA VAL A 146 6.80 -24.31 -17.08
C VAL A 146 7.70 -23.46 -17.99
N ARG A 147 8.92 -23.93 -18.17
CA ARG A 147 9.98 -23.25 -18.92
C ARG A 147 10.45 -24.15 -20.08
N LYS A 148 10.89 -23.54 -21.15
CA LYS A 148 11.46 -24.23 -22.28
C LYS A 148 12.83 -24.82 -21.96
N SER A 149 13.60 -24.11 -21.13
CA SER A 149 14.91 -24.57 -20.65
C SER A 149 15.14 -24.16 -19.19
N ALA A 150 16.12 -24.79 -18.54
CA ALA A 150 16.49 -24.51 -17.17
C ALA A 150 17.07 -23.08 -16.98
N ASN A 151 17.49 -22.45 -18.07
CA ASN A 151 18.06 -21.09 -18.05
C ASN A 151 16.96 -20.00 -18.23
N ASP A 152 15.78 -20.39 -18.71
CA ASP A 152 14.69 -19.44 -18.90
C ASP A 152 14.13 -19.02 -17.54
N ARG A 153 13.78 -17.75 -17.42
CA ARG A 153 13.19 -17.15 -16.23
C ARG A 153 11.83 -16.59 -16.58
N CYS A 154 10.88 -16.81 -15.69
CA CYS A 154 9.53 -16.30 -15.77
C CYS A 154 9.35 -15.17 -14.76
N VAL A 155 9.22 -13.97 -15.25
CA VAL A 155 9.03 -12.77 -14.41
C VAL A 155 7.70 -12.09 -14.72
N ASP A 156 7.25 -11.22 -13.83
CA ASP A 156 6.06 -10.39 -13.98
C ASP A 156 6.37 -9.03 -13.37
N LEU A 157 6.87 -8.13 -14.21
CA LEU A 157 7.27 -6.79 -13.78
C LEU A 157 6.06 -5.85 -13.87
N ALA A 158 5.61 -5.35 -12.74
CA ALA A 158 4.59 -4.32 -12.68
C ALA A 158 5.22 -2.99 -12.24
N VAL A 159 4.99 -1.92 -13.01
CA VAL A 159 5.45 -0.58 -12.66
C VAL A 159 4.29 0.30 -12.25
N SER A 160 4.51 1.14 -11.25
CA SER A 160 3.60 2.20 -10.85
C SER A 160 4.39 3.43 -10.42
N GLY A 161 3.80 4.61 -10.58
CA GLY A 161 4.46 5.83 -10.19
C GLY A 161 3.48 6.89 -9.71
N ARG A 162 3.94 7.72 -8.79
CA ARG A 162 3.21 8.89 -8.29
C ARG A 162 4.12 10.08 -8.29
N GLY A 163 3.58 11.23 -8.74
CA GLY A 163 4.27 12.50 -8.71
C GLY A 163 3.57 13.46 -7.75
N ASN A 164 4.37 14.20 -7.01
CA ASN A 164 3.93 15.33 -6.21
C ASN A 164 4.62 16.59 -6.72
N LEU A 165 3.84 17.60 -7.06
CA LEU A 165 4.36 18.94 -7.21
C LEU A 165 4.64 19.48 -5.82
N VAL A 166 5.89 19.77 -5.54
CA VAL A 166 6.29 20.45 -4.31
C VAL A 166 5.81 21.89 -4.41
N PRO A 167 4.89 22.31 -3.53
CA PRO A 167 4.20 23.60 -3.69
C PRO A 167 5.05 24.82 -3.37
N PRO A 168 4.52 25.98 -3.71
CA PRO A 168 5.20 27.13 -4.24
C PRO A 168 5.49 28.21 -3.20
N CYS A 169 6.39 28.06 -2.27
CA CYS A 169 6.81 29.18 -1.43
C CYS A 169 8.31 29.24 -1.10
N GLU A 170 9.11 28.46 -1.76
CA GLU A 170 10.53 28.76 -1.95
C GLU A 170 10.76 28.96 -3.45
N LYS A 171 11.79 29.72 -3.80
CA LYS A 171 12.08 30.15 -5.18
C LYS A 171 12.30 29.02 -6.19
N SER A 172 12.04 27.78 -5.81
CA SER A 172 12.29 26.59 -6.59
C SER A 172 11.11 25.63 -6.53
N ARG A 173 10.62 25.24 -7.69
CA ARG A 173 9.56 24.25 -7.89
C ARG A 173 10.12 23.07 -8.59
N HIS A 174 10.02 21.92 -7.98
CA HIS A 174 10.41 20.66 -8.61
C HIS A 174 9.31 19.62 -8.46
N LEU A 175 9.36 18.65 -9.33
CA LEU A 175 8.51 17.49 -9.31
C LEU A 175 9.24 16.37 -8.56
N ASP A 176 8.65 15.89 -7.46
CA ASP A 176 9.13 14.71 -6.75
C ASP A 176 8.32 13.49 -7.18
N LEU A 177 8.99 12.42 -7.53
CA LEU A 177 8.39 11.17 -7.98
C LEU A 177 8.83 10.00 -7.12
N SER A 178 7.88 9.10 -6.89
CA SER A 178 8.14 7.76 -6.37
C SER A 178 7.67 6.75 -7.42
N VAL A 179 8.59 5.91 -7.89
CA VAL A 179 8.34 4.87 -8.89
C VAL A 179 8.58 3.52 -8.24
N SER A 180 7.57 2.67 -8.22
CA SER A 180 7.66 1.32 -7.67
C SER A 180 7.64 0.29 -8.79
N VAL A 181 8.58 -0.65 -8.74
CA VAL A 181 8.65 -1.79 -9.66
C VAL A 181 8.56 -3.05 -8.83
N ALA A 182 7.52 -3.83 -9.06
CA ALA A 182 7.28 -5.12 -8.41
C ALA A 182 7.60 -6.25 -9.38
N ASN A 183 8.12 -7.36 -8.88
CA ASN A 183 8.21 -8.61 -9.61
C ASN A 183 7.27 -9.64 -8.96
N ALA A 184 6.10 -9.85 -9.57
CA ALA A 184 5.11 -10.80 -9.11
C ALA A 184 5.28 -12.21 -9.74
N GLY A 185 6.35 -12.40 -10.53
CA GLY A 185 6.70 -13.65 -11.15
C GLY A 185 7.35 -14.66 -10.18
N PRO A 186 7.45 -15.93 -10.59
CA PRO A 186 8.04 -16.99 -9.75
C PRO A 186 9.56 -16.95 -9.69
N ASP A 187 10.22 -16.25 -10.62
CA ASP A 187 11.68 -16.13 -10.66
C ASP A 187 12.15 -14.73 -10.38
N ALA A 188 13.40 -14.60 -9.91
CA ALA A 188 14.04 -13.29 -9.78
C ALA A 188 14.28 -12.68 -11.16
N ALA A 189 13.84 -11.45 -11.37
CA ALA A 189 14.11 -10.68 -12.57
C ALA A 189 15.57 -10.19 -12.59
N SER A 190 16.23 -10.26 -13.74
CA SER A 190 17.60 -9.83 -13.93
C SER A 190 17.68 -8.64 -14.88
N ASN A 191 18.66 -7.76 -14.68
CA ASN A 191 18.88 -6.60 -15.53
C ASN A 191 17.60 -5.81 -15.83
N VAL A 192 16.93 -5.38 -14.78
CA VAL A 192 15.67 -4.63 -14.90
C VAL A 192 15.97 -3.18 -15.22
N PHE A 193 15.39 -2.70 -16.30
CA PHE A 193 15.44 -1.30 -16.71
C PHE A 193 14.12 -0.62 -16.37
N VAL A 194 14.21 0.57 -15.81
CA VAL A 194 13.06 1.41 -15.51
C VAL A 194 13.22 2.75 -16.19
N ASP A 195 12.29 3.07 -17.06
CA ASP A 195 12.26 4.31 -17.83
C ASP A 195 11.18 5.25 -17.34
N LEU A 196 11.50 6.52 -17.28
CA LEU A 196 10.63 7.62 -16.89
C LEU A 196 10.49 8.62 -18.02
N GLY A 197 9.24 8.95 -18.38
CA GLY A 197 8.93 9.97 -19.37
C GLY A 197 7.94 10.99 -18.86
N GLN A 198 7.85 12.13 -19.54
CA GLN A 198 6.86 13.16 -19.30
C GLN A 198 6.31 13.73 -20.61
N THR A 199 5.01 14.06 -20.61
CA THR A 199 4.35 14.70 -21.77
C THR A 199 3.32 15.71 -21.27
N PRO A 200 3.39 17.00 -21.66
CA PRO A 200 4.51 17.65 -22.33
C PRO A 200 5.77 17.73 -21.46
N VAL A 201 6.92 18.08 -22.03
CA VAL A 201 8.17 18.26 -21.29
C VAL A 201 8.16 19.63 -20.61
N ILE A 202 7.65 19.67 -19.38
CA ILE A 202 7.49 20.91 -18.58
C ILE A 202 8.35 20.91 -17.32
N ALA A 203 8.78 19.74 -16.83
CA ALA A 203 9.64 19.59 -15.68
C ALA A 203 11.09 19.26 -16.16
N PRO A 204 11.95 20.27 -16.39
CA PRO A 204 13.28 20.06 -16.93
C PRO A 204 14.16 19.31 -15.95
N GLY A 205 15.15 18.59 -16.47
CA GLY A 205 16.12 17.87 -15.65
C GLY A 205 15.52 16.73 -14.83
N LEU A 206 14.34 16.22 -15.22
CA LEU A 206 13.72 15.06 -14.59
C LEU A 206 14.67 13.87 -14.65
N ARG A 207 15.01 13.31 -13.50
CA ARG A 207 15.96 12.21 -13.38
C ARG A 207 15.73 11.40 -12.11
N PHE A 208 16.11 10.13 -12.17
CA PHE A 208 16.23 9.31 -10.96
C PHE A 208 17.41 9.78 -10.09
N THR A 209 17.28 9.61 -8.78
CA THR A 209 18.29 9.97 -7.78
C THR A 209 18.99 8.76 -7.16
N ASN A 210 18.51 7.56 -7.45
CA ASN A 210 19.04 6.31 -6.89
C ASN A 210 20.37 5.93 -7.54
N THR A 211 21.20 5.17 -6.83
CA THR A 211 22.42 4.56 -7.36
C THR A 211 22.06 3.59 -8.50
N GLY A 212 22.89 3.56 -9.56
CA GLY A 212 22.63 2.73 -10.75
C GLY A 212 21.70 3.37 -11.78
N CYS A 213 21.29 4.63 -11.55
CA CYS A 213 20.43 5.37 -12.46
C CYS A 213 21.22 6.46 -13.21
N THR A 214 20.83 6.73 -14.44
CA THR A 214 21.38 7.82 -15.27
C THR A 214 20.23 8.54 -15.98
N GLY A 215 20.03 9.81 -15.67
CA GLY A 215 18.91 10.58 -16.21
C GLY A 215 17.56 9.92 -15.89
N THR A 216 16.75 9.67 -16.91
CA THR A 216 15.43 9.09 -16.81
C THR A 216 15.42 7.56 -16.89
N ARG A 217 16.57 6.92 -16.89
CA ARG A 217 16.71 5.45 -16.89
C ARG A 217 17.42 4.96 -15.63
N CYS A 218 16.87 3.93 -15.03
CA CYS A 218 17.45 3.21 -13.89
C CYS A 218 17.73 1.77 -14.27
N THR A 219 18.86 1.23 -13.84
CA THR A 219 19.21 -0.19 -14.00
C THR A 219 19.27 -0.83 -12.62
N ILE A 220 18.47 -1.87 -12.43
CA ILE A 220 18.42 -2.68 -11.21
C ILE A 220 18.96 -4.06 -11.55
N ALA A 221 20.01 -4.49 -10.87
CA ALA A 221 20.68 -5.75 -11.18
C ALA A 221 19.76 -6.96 -11.04
N SER A 222 18.93 -6.98 -10.01
CA SER A 222 17.91 -8.02 -9.80
C SER A 222 16.78 -7.56 -8.89
N ILE A 223 15.55 -8.05 -9.17
CA ILE A 223 14.40 -7.94 -8.28
C ILE A 223 13.94 -9.38 -7.95
N PRO A 224 14.05 -9.82 -6.68
CA PRO A 224 13.60 -11.15 -6.29
C PRO A 224 12.11 -11.37 -6.56
N ALA A 225 11.70 -12.63 -6.70
CA ALA A 225 10.29 -13.01 -6.79
C ALA A 225 9.48 -12.46 -5.59
N GLY A 226 8.31 -11.93 -5.85
CA GLY A 226 7.43 -11.32 -4.84
C GLY A 226 7.92 -10.01 -4.21
N SER A 227 9.01 -9.42 -4.72
CA SER A 227 9.63 -8.22 -4.15
C SER A 227 9.30 -6.97 -4.95
N THR A 228 9.37 -5.82 -4.27
CA THR A 228 9.17 -4.50 -4.86
C THR A 228 10.37 -3.60 -4.57
N VAL A 229 10.83 -2.87 -5.57
CA VAL A 229 11.86 -1.84 -5.46
C VAL A 229 11.21 -0.49 -5.70
N THR A 230 11.51 0.48 -4.83
CA THR A 230 11.05 1.86 -4.99
C THR A 230 12.21 2.75 -5.38
N LEU A 231 12.01 3.50 -6.45
CA LEU A 231 12.94 4.47 -7.00
C LEU A 231 12.40 5.88 -6.77
N LEU A 232 13.29 6.81 -6.53
CA LEU A 232 12.98 8.23 -6.38
C LEU A 232 13.50 9.00 -7.59
N ALA A 233 12.71 9.92 -8.09
CA ALA A 233 13.14 10.82 -9.16
C ALA A 233 12.69 12.25 -8.82
N LEU A 234 13.43 13.22 -9.34
CA LEU A 234 13.11 14.64 -9.19
C LEU A 234 13.41 15.40 -10.48
N SER A 235 12.74 16.52 -10.67
CA SER A 235 13.07 17.51 -11.71
C SER A 235 14.00 18.58 -11.16
N SER A 236 14.57 19.38 -12.05
CA SER A 236 15.06 20.70 -11.69
C SER A 236 13.86 21.62 -11.41
N ASP A 237 14.15 22.76 -10.80
CA ASP A 237 13.14 23.78 -10.60
C ASP A 237 12.65 24.33 -11.94
N PHE A 238 11.34 24.57 -12.03
CA PHE A 238 10.74 25.13 -13.24
C PHE A 238 9.64 26.13 -12.90
N ALA A 239 9.40 27.05 -13.82
CA ALA A 239 8.26 27.94 -13.81
C ALA A 239 7.24 27.45 -14.85
N ASN A 240 5.96 27.66 -14.59
CA ASN A 240 4.89 27.30 -15.52
C ASN A 240 3.96 28.50 -15.71
N SER A 241 3.95 29.06 -16.91
CA SER A 241 3.14 30.24 -17.26
C SER A 241 1.72 29.91 -17.73
N THR A 242 1.41 28.65 -17.97
CA THR A 242 0.09 28.20 -18.45
C THR A 242 -0.31 26.93 -17.71
N SER A 243 -1.57 26.86 -17.26
CA SER A 243 -2.09 25.62 -16.69
C SER A 243 -2.13 24.52 -17.75
N GLN A 244 -1.52 23.40 -17.48
CA GLN A 244 -1.46 22.28 -18.40
C GLN A 244 -1.46 20.94 -17.68
N THR A 245 -1.97 19.91 -18.34
CA THR A 245 -1.93 18.54 -17.81
C THR A 245 -0.57 17.92 -18.11
N LEU A 246 0.13 17.52 -17.07
CA LEU A 246 1.35 16.71 -17.15
C LEU A 246 0.97 15.23 -17.08
N VAL A 247 1.44 14.45 -18.02
CA VAL A 247 1.36 12.99 -18.02
C VAL A 247 2.78 12.45 -17.78
N LEU A 248 2.93 11.66 -16.75
CA LEU A 248 4.13 10.90 -16.44
C LEU A 248 3.95 9.48 -16.96
N ASN A 249 4.96 8.99 -17.65
CA ASN A 249 4.99 7.65 -18.23
C ASN A 249 6.09 6.85 -17.55
N PHE A 250 5.75 5.66 -17.11
CA PHE A 250 6.66 4.73 -16.47
C PHE A 250 6.70 3.43 -17.27
N ALA A 251 7.87 2.88 -17.49
CA ALA A 251 8.02 1.58 -18.14
C ALA A 251 9.08 0.76 -17.42
N ALA A 252 8.82 -0.53 -17.29
CA ALA A 252 9.78 -1.51 -16.78
C ALA A 252 10.03 -2.57 -17.84
N SER A 253 11.26 -3.07 -17.93
CA SER A 253 11.64 -4.17 -18.82
C SER A 253 12.78 -4.97 -18.22
N SER A 254 12.96 -6.21 -18.67
CA SER A 254 14.04 -7.11 -18.25
C SER A 254 14.56 -7.88 -19.44
N SER A 255 15.73 -8.49 -19.28
CA SER A 255 16.23 -9.51 -20.23
C SER A 255 15.49 -10.84 -20.10
N ASP A 256 14.79 -11.05 -19.00
CA ASP A 256 14.03 -12.26 -18.73
C ASP A 256 12.63 -12.20 -19.38
N THR A 257 11.97 -13.34 -19.54
CA THR A 257 10.65 -13.41 -20.17
C THR A 257 9.56 -12.98 -19.18
N ASP A 258 8.94 -11.84 -19.48
CA ASP A 258 7.78 -11.35 -18.76
C ASP A 258 6.50 -11.92 -19.39
N TYR A 259 5.72 -12.66 -18.59
CA TYR A 259 4.50 -13.30 -19.08
C TYR A 259 3.26 -12.38 -19.00
N ALA A 260 3.37 -11.23 -18.35
CA ALA A 260 2.26 -10.31 -18.13
C ALA A 260 2.61 -8.85 -18.54
N THR A 261 3.10 -8.67 -19.77
CA THR A 261 3.66 -7.39 -20.25
C THR A 261 2.71 -6.17 -20.20
N ALA A 262 1.41 -6.38 -19.99
CA ALA A 262 0.43 -5.31 -19.93
C ALA A 262 0.61 -4.37 -18.71
N ASN A 263 1.21 -4.87 -17.61
CA ASN A 263 1.48 -4.11 -16.39
C ASN A 263 2.90 -3.50 -16.34
N ASN A 264 3.69 -3.71 -17.41
CA ASN A 264 5.04 -3.15 -17.55
C ASN A 264 5.04 -1.65 -17.88
N GLN A 265 3.88 -1.06 -18.08
CA GLN A 265 3.71 0.35 -18.33
C GLN A 265 2.64 0.94 -17.43
N ALA A 266 2.87 2.14 -16.96
CA ALA A 266 1.91 2.90 -16.18
C ALA A 266 1.98 4.38 -16.53
N THR A 267 0.87 5.07 -16.32
CA THR A 267 0.78 6.52 -16.47
C THR A 267 0.20 7.14 -15.21
N SER A 268 0.67 8.33 -14.89
CA SER A 268 0.08 9.17 -13.85
C SER A 268 -0.09 10.57 -14.42
N SER A 269 -1.25 11.17 -14.26
CA SER A 269 -1.53 12.50 -14.78
C SER A 269 -2.01 13.44 -13.69
N GLY A 270 -1.65 14.71 -13.83
CA GLY A 270 -2.08 15.77 -12.93
C GLY A 270 -2.03 17.13 -13.60
N VAL A 271 -2.85 18.05 -13.13
CA VAL A 271 -2.82 19.44 -13.60
C VAL A 271 -1.67 20.15 -12.90
N VAL A 272 -0.75 20.68 -13.69
CA VAL A 272 0.26 21.64 -13.24
C VAL A 272 -0.36 23.02 -13.40
N PRO A 273 -0.71 23.69 -12.28
CA PRO A 273 -1.35 25.01 -12.35
C PRO A 273 -0.36 26.07 -12.85
N VAL A 274 -0.89 27.23 -13.24
CA VAL A 274 -0.06 28.41 -13.49
C VAL A 274 0.66 28.76 -12.21
N PHE A 275 1.93 28.95 -12.32
CA PHE A 275 2.76 29.48 -11.27
C PHE A 275 3.17 30.89 -11.69
N ASP A 276 2.37 31.83 -11.41
CA ASP A 276 2.81 33.21 -11.42
C ASP A 276 3.70 33.46 -10.20
N THR A 277 4.72 34.24 -10.43
CA THR A 277 5.59 34.76 -9.39
C THR A 277 4.80 35.04 -8.12
N CYS A 278 5.07 34.31 -7.06
CA CYS A 278 4.65 34.46 -5.66
C CYS A 278 3.74 35.66 -5.26
N ASP A 279 2.74 35.97 -6.07
CA ASP A 279 1.65 36.90 -5.77
C ASP A 279 0.35 36.11 -5.51
N ILE A 280 0.41 35.17 -4.58
CA ILE A 280 -0.78 34.84 -3.84
C ILE A 280 -0.79 35.86 -2.69
N ASP A 281 -1.62 36.86 -2.82
CA ASP A 281 -2.06 37.76 -1.78
C ASP A 281 -2.87 36.97 -0.71
N ILE A 282 -2.25 35.95 -0.16
CA ILE A 282 -2.54 35.43 1.15
C ILE A 282 -1.36 35.92 1.98
N ASP A 283 -1.65 36.78 2.93
CA ASP A 283 -0.71 37.31 3.94
C ASP A 283 -0.10 36.16 4.78
N LEU A 284 0.52 35.20 4.13
CA LEU A 284 1.32 34.15 4.73
C LEU A 284 2.76 34.68 4.85
N PRO A 285 3.35 34.64 6.02
CA PRO A 285 4.72 35.12 6.22
C PRO A 285 5.66 34.40 5.25
N LYS A 286 6.49 35.19 4.57
CA LYS A 286 7.54 34.72 3.66
C LYS A 286 8.40 33.64 4.36
N GLY A 287 8.33 32.41 3.88
CA GLY A 287 9.06 31.27 4.47
C GLY A 287 8.20 30.06 4.85
N ALA A 288 6.86 30.13 4.68
CA ALA A 288 5.98 29.00 4.96
C ALA A 288 5.94 28.01 3.78
N GLY A 289 7.03 27.36 3.53
CA GLY A 289 7.04 26.13 2.71
C GLY A 289 6.06 25.10 3.29
N VAL A 290 5.39 24.35 2.44
CA VAL A 290 4.28 23.41 2.73
C VAL A 290 4.70 22.24 3.64
N ALA A 291 5.84 22.31 4.28
CA ALA A 291 6.34 21.34 5.22
C ALA A 291 5.64 21.50 6.58
N CYS A 292 5.13 20.42 7.14
CA CYS A 292 4.88 20.36 8.59
C CYS A 292 6.25 20.36 9.29
N PHE A 293 6.88 21.53 9.41
CA PHE A 293 8.29 21.68 9.81
C PHE A 293 8.66 20.85 11.05
N ILE A 294 7.92 21.00 12.13
CA ILE A 294 8.22 20.25 13.37
C ILE A 294 7.98 18.76 13.20
N ALA A 295 6.91 18.35 12.50
CA ALA A 295 6.65 16.94 12.25
C ALA A 295 7.72 16.33 11.34
N THR A 296 8.11 17.00 10.25
CA THR A 296 9.19 16.55 9.37
C THR A 296 10.53 16.47 10.12
N ALA A 297 10.86 17.45 10.94
CA ALA A 297 12.07 17.42 11.77
C ALA A 297 12.04 16.29 12.81
N ALA A 298 10.87 16.03 13.39
CA ALA A 298 10.70 14.95 14.37
C ALA A 298 10.80 13.56 13.75
N TYR A 299 10.12 13.31 12.64
CA TYR A 299 10.04 11.99 12.00
C TYR A 299 11.11 11.73 10.94
N GLY A 300 11.82 12.78 10.49
CA GLY A 300 13.00 12.69 9.63
C GLY A 300 12.71 12.70 8.13
N SER A 301 11.45 12.60 7.72
CA SER A 301 11.06 12.64 6.30
C SER A 301 9.69 13.29 6.11
N PRO A 302 9.52 14.11 5.06
CA PRO A 302 8.22 14.61 4.66
C PRO A 302 7.29 13.52 4.10
N LEU A 303 7.83 12.38 3.70
CA LEU A 303 7.08 11.24 3.15
C LEU A 303 6.65 10.22 4.22
N GLU A 304 7.00 10.47 5.47
CA GLU A 304 6.67 9.59 6.57
C GLU A 304 5.15 9.59 6.80
N PRO A 305 4.50 8.41 6.97
CA PRO A 305 3.05 8.29 7.07
C PRO A 305 2.38 9.20 8.10
N HIS A 306 3.03 9.41 9.26
CA HIS A 306 2.53 10.31 10.30
C HIS A 306 2.54 11.78 9.85
N VAL A 307 3.53 12.18 9.06
CA VAL A 307 3.61 13.54 8.49
C VAL A 307 2.55 13.71 7.40
N GLN A 308 2.32 12.69 6.59
CA GLN A 308 1.28 12.71 5.56
C GLN A 308 -0.11 12.85 6.18
N ALA A 309 -0.42 12.08 7.22
CA ALA A 309 -1.70 12.16 7.94
C ALA A 309 -1.96 13.58 8.51
N LEU A 310 -0.94 14.22 9.07
CA LEU A 310 -1.05 15.61 9.58
C LEU A 310 -1.26 16.64 8.45
N ARG A 311 -0.66 16.42 7.28
CA ARG A 311 -0.88 17.26 6.09
C ARG A 311 -2.30 17.12 5.57
N GLU A 312 -2.77 15.88 5.40
CA GLU A 312 -4.15 15.63 4.97
C GLU A 312 -5.17 16.26 5.93
N PHE A 313 -4.92 16.14 7.23
CA PHE A 313 -5.76 16.80 8.25
C PHE A 313 -5.75 18.32 8.11
N ARG A 314 -4.58 18.93 7.94
CA ARG A 314 -4.46 20.39 7.71
C ARG A 314 -5.27 20.81 6.49
N ASP A 315 -5.07 20.13 5.36
CA ASP A 315 -5.65 20.50 4.07
C ASP A 315 -7.17 20.26 4.06
N ARG A 316 -7.61 19.18 4.70
CA ARG A 316 -9.02 18.78 4.71
C ARG A 316 -9.87 19.54 5.74
N TYR A 317 -9.30 19.88 6.88
CA TYR A 317 -10.07 20.43 8.01
C TYR A 317 -9.64 21.83 8.41
N LEU A 318 -8.35 22.12 8.47
CA LEU A 318 -7.88 23.42 8.96
C LEU A 318 -7.96 24.51 7.89
N GLN A 319 -7.61 24.21 6.66
CA GLN A 319 -7.68 25.19 5.56
C GLN A 319 -9.12 25.61 5.21
N GLN A 320 -10.12 24.80 5.55
CA GLN A 320 -11.50 25.02 5.18
C GLN A 320 -12.21 26.10 6.04
N ASN A 321 -11.64 26.50 7.18
CA ASN A 321 -12.27 27.44 8.09
C ASN A 321 -11.32 28.55 8.53
N ALA A 322 -11.88 29.70 8.97
CA ALA A 322 -11.10 30.89 9.33
C ALA A 322 -10.16 30.66 10.52
N LEU A 323 -10.61 29.93 11.55
CA LEU A 323 -9.80 29.60 12.73
C LEU A 323 -8.63 28.69 12.38
N GLY A 324 -8.86 27.68 11.53
CA GLY A 324 -7.82 26.79 11.05
C GLY A 324 -6.77 27.52 10.22
N ARG A 325 -7.18 28.43 9.34
CA ARG A 325 -6.24 29.28 8.59
C ARG A 325 -5.41 30.17 9.50
N ALA A 326 -6.03 30.79 10.52
CA ALA A 326 -5.30 31.61 11.49
C ALA A 326 -4.28 30.77 12.30
N PHE A 327 -4.66 29.55 12.70
CA PHE A 327 -3.76 28.60 13.35
C PHE A 327 -2.60 28.21 12.44
N ILE A 328 -2.85 27.90 11.18
CA ILE A 328 -1.83 27.57 10.18
C ILE A 328 -0.86 28.74 10.02
N ALA A 329 -1.34 29.96 9.89
CA ALA A 329 -0.50 31.16 9.78
C ALA A 329 0.39 31.37 11.01
N LEU A 330 -0.15 31.19 12.21
CA LEU A 330 0.61 31.28 13.46
C LEU A 330 1.67 30.17 13.55
N TYR A 331 1.30 28.93 13.20
CA TYR A 331 2.21 27.81 13.20
C TYR A 331 3.39 28.02 12.25
N TYR A 332 3.13 28.41 11.00
CA TYR A 332 4.19 28.63 10.02
C TYR A 332 5.09 29.83 10.34
N ARG A 333 4.58 30.81 11.07
CA ARG A 333 5.38 31.94 11.53
C ARG A 333 6.43 31.56 12.57
N HIS A 334 6.13 30.57 13.42
CA HIS A 334 6.96 30.24 14.59
C HIS A 334 7.65 28.87 14.51
N SER A 335 7.19 27.97 13.63
CA SER A 335 7.71 26.60 13.57
C SER A 335 9.09 26.43 12.90
N PRO A 336 9.55 27.25 11.93
CA PRO A 336 10.83 27.02 11.29
C PRO A 336 12.02 26.97 12.26
N PRO A 337 12.25 27.99 13.12
CA PRO A 337 13.39 27.95 14.04
C PRO A 337 13.29 26.81 15.08
N ILE A 338 12.07 26.41 15.44
CA ILE A 338 11.83 25.28 16.34
C ILE A 338 12.15 23.96 15.63
N ALA A 339 11.79 23.84 14.36
CA ALA A 339 12.08 22.64 13.56
C ALA A 339 13.59 22.43 13.36
N ASP A 340 14.34 23.50 13.11
CA ASP A 340 15.81 23.45 13.00
C ASP A 340 16.43 22.97 14.31
N LEU A 341 15.95 23.45 15.44
CA LEU A 341 16.39 23.03 16.76
C LEU A 341 16.07 21.54 17.03
N VAL A 342 14.86 21.11 16.67
CA VAL A 342 14.42 19.70 16.77
C VAL A 342 15.27 18.82 15.86
N ALA A 343 15.58 19.24 14.65
CA ALA A 343 16.41 18.51 13.70
C ALA A 343 17.85 18.34 14.19
N ALA A 344 18.39 19.33 14.91
CA ALA A 344 19.75 19.31 15.43
C ALA A 344 19.95 18.39 16.65
N HIS A 345 18.89 18.09 17.42
CA HIS A 345 19.00 17.40 18.71
C HIS A 345 18.15 16.15 18.80
N GLY A 346 18.77 14.98 18.99
CA GLY A 346 18.08 13.68 19.09
C GLY A 346 17.05 13.59 20.24
N SER A 347 17.34 14.21 21.39
CA SER A 347 16.41 14.27 22.53
C SER A 347 15.16 15.08 22.24
N LEU A 348 15.31 16.19 21.50
CA LEU A 348 14.17 17.04 21.08
C LEU A 348 13.32 16.34 20.00
N ARG A 349 13.95 15.55 19.12
CA ARG A 349 13.21 14.70 18.17
C ARG A 349 12.36 13.67 18.89
N PHE A 350 12.91 13.01 19.92
CA PHE A 350 12.13 12.08 20.72
C PHE A 350 10.95 12.73 21.42
N LEU A 351 11.18 13.90 22.05
CA LEU A 351 10.12 14.66 22.71
C LEU A 351 9.04 15.13 21.72
N ALA A 352 9.45 15.64 20.57
CA ALA A 352 8.51 16.06 19.52
C ALA A 352 7.66 14.90 19.01
N ARG A 353 8.23 13.71 18.81
CA ARG A 353 7.48 12.49 18.48
C ARG A 353 6.49 12.11 19.57
N ALA A 354 6.91 12.14 20.83
CA ALA A 354 6.05 11.82 21.96
C ALA A 354 4.81 12.73 22.05
N ILE A 355 4.96 14.00 21.67
CA ILE A 355 3.86 14.98 21.62
C ILE A 355 3.00 14.79 20.37
N LEU A 356 3.60 14.55 19.21
CA LEU A 356 2.88 14.45 17.92
C LEU A 356 2.17 13.12 17.73
N THR A 357 2.71 12.01 18.24
CA THR A 357 2.10 10.68 18.06
C THR A 357 0.66 10.59 18.55
N PRO A 358 0.28 11.10 19.74
CA PRO A 358 -1.12 11.14 20.15
C PRO A 358 -2.01 11.95 19.21
N VAL A 359 -1.50 13.08 18.67
CA VAL A 359 -2.22 13.92 17.71
C VAL A 359 -2.46 13.16 16.42
N VAL A 360 -1.46 12.47 15.91
CA VAL A 360 -1.58 11.63 14.71
C VAL A 360 -2.60 10.52 14.93
N LEU A 361 -2.56 9.85 16.08
CA LEU A 361 -3.54 8.79 16.41
C LEU A 361 -4.98 9.32 16.43
N ILE A 362 -5.20 10.52 16.98
CA ILE A 362 -6.51 11.17 16.98
C ILE A 362 -6.96 11.49 15.54
N VAL A 363 -6.05 11.91 14.69
CA VAL A 363 -6.33 12.25 13.29
C VAL A 363 -6.65 11.01 12.46
N VAL A 364 -5.88 9.94 12.63
CA VAL A 364 -6.01 8.70 11.83
C VAL A 364 -7.19 7.85 12.32
N HIS A 365 -7.42 7.82 13.65
CA HIS A 365 -8.46 7.01 14.28
C HIS A 365 -9.41 7.85 15.15
N PRO A 366 -10.20 8.76 14.57
CA PRO A 366 -10.96 9.75 15.34
C PRO A 366 -11.99 9.12 16.27
N VAL A 367 -12.67 8.07 15.83
CA VAL A 367 -13.72 7.39 16.63
C VAL A 367 -13.13 6.65 17.83
N GLU A 368 -12.01 5.95 17.62
CA GLU A 368 -11.33 5.19 18.67
C GLU A 368 -10.69 6.10 19.70
N SER A 369 -10.08 7.20 19.24
CA SER A 369 -9.45 8.20 20.08
C SER A 369 -10.46 8.93 20.95
N LEU A 370 -11.61 9.30 20.38
CA LEU A 370 -12.70 9.97 21.11
C LEU A 370 -13.26 9.04 22.20
N SER A 371 -13.46 7.76 21.90
CA SER A 371 -13.93 6.79 22.88
C SER A 371 -12.92 6.58 24.02
N ALA A 372 -11.62 6.54 23.73
CA ALA A 372 -10.57 6.45 24.73
C ALA A 372 -10.53 7.67 25.65
N VAL A 373 -10.66 8.87 25.10
CA VAL A 373 -10.71 10.13 25.88
C VAL A 373 -11.95 10.17 26.79
N ILE A 374 -13.12 9.78 26.29
CA ILE A 374 -14.36 9.72 27.07
C ILE A 374 -14.21 8.72 28.23
N LEU A 375 -13.63 7.56 27.98
CA LEU A 375 -13.38 6.54 29.01
C LEU A 375 -12.40 7.05 30.07
N MET A 376 -11.34 7.73 29.67
CA MET A 376 -10.36 8.31 30.58
C MET A 376 -10.96 9.41 31.46
N LEU A 377 -11.79 10.27 30.88
CA LEU A 377 -12.52 11.31 31.63
C LEU A 377 -13.54 10.69 32.61
N ALA A 378 -14.26 9.65 32.20
CA ALA A 378 -15.18 8.91 33.07
C ALA A 378 -14.47 8.22 34.23
N ALA A 379 -13.30 7.61 33.96
CA ALA A 379 -12.46 6.99 34.99
C ALA A 379 -11.92 8.04 35.99
N MET A 380 -11.44 9.18 35.50
CA MET A 380 -10.99 10.29 36.36
C MET A 380 -12.12 10.89 37.21
N ALA A 381 -13.32 11.02 36.63
CA ALA A 381 -14.50 11.48 37.36
C ALA A 381 -14.92 10.43 38.44
N GLY A 382 -14.84 9.14 38.10
CA GLY A 382 -15.07 8.04 39.07
C GLY A 382 -14.09 8.06 40.25
N ILE A 383 -12.80 8.20 39.95
CA ILE A 383 -11.74 8.32 40.98
C ILE A 383 -11.96 9.54 41.88
N ARG A 384 -12.32 10.69 41.29
CA ARG A 384 -12.64 11.92 42.06
C ARG A 384 -13.88 11.73 42.93
N ALA A 385 -14.91 11.09 42.42
CA ALA A 385 -16.11 10.78 43.19
C ALA A 385 -15.85 9.81 44.34
N GLN A 386 -14.99 8.82 44.13
CA GLN A 386 -14.58 7.86 45.12
C GLN A 386 -13.71 8.50 46.22
N ARG A 387 -12.77 9.38 45.86
CA ARG A 387 -11.96 10.17 46.83
C ARG A 387 -12.83 11.09 47.69
N ARG A 388 -13.87 11.69 47.14
CA ARG A 388 -14.85 12.50 47.90
C ARG A 388 -15.68 11.67 48.88
N ARG A 389 -15.91 10.37 48.59
CA ARG A 389 -16.67 9.47 49.48
C ARG A 389 -15.81 8.92 50.63
N VAL A 390 -14.50 8.81 50.43
CA VAL A 390 -13.55 8.23 51.39
C VAL A 390 -12.91 9.31 52.28
N GLY A 391 -13.19 10.61 52.08
CA GLY A 391 -12.74 11.68 52.99
C GLY A 391 -11.23 11.87 53.05
N LEU A 392 -10.46 11.49 52.03
CA LEU A 392 -9.00 11.68 52.01
C LEU A 392 -8.69 13.17 51.66
N PRO A 393 -7.80 13.84 52.42
CA PRO A 393 -7.41 15.20 52.16
C PRO A 393 -6.65 15.37 50.85
N ARG A 394 -6.61 16.61 50.35
CA ARG A 394 -5.99 17.02 49.07
C ARG A 394 -4.49 16.76 49.00
#